data_33587c0d2cc098a5080f134cc22d6a99
#
_entry.id   33587c0d2cc098a5080f134cc22d6a99
#
_cell.length_a   1.000
_cell.length_b   1.000
_cell.length_c   1.000
_cell.angle_alpha   90.00
_cell.angle_beta   90.00
_cell.angle_gamma   90.00
#
_symmetry.space_group_name_H-M   'P 1'
#
loop_
_entity.id
_entity.type
_entity.pdbx_description
1 polymer ?
#
loop_
_entity_poly.entity_id
_entity_poly.type
_entity_poly.pdbx_seq_one_letter_code
_entity_poly.pdbx_strand_id
1 'polypeptide(L)'
;MTRPALAYLGLGLMGMPMTLRLLAAGYAVHVWNRSPNKLAPAIAHGAVAAATPAEAAGKADILLMCLMDARAVESVVFGPGGIAGTRGKATVLVDHASIGPDKTREFAERLAQANGMAWVDAPVSGGVKGAADGTLAIMCGGDAAAFAQVKPVLAAYGANINLMGSSGAGQVTKLCNQVIVGSNIAVLAEAIRLAQNAGVDARLLPQALAGGFADSKPLQVFVPRMIDRPVESIGAANTMLKDLDTALDLGRETGTPLPVSGLAAQLLRTLAAQGKGDDELSALIDLYGKPA
;
A
#
# COMPACT_ATOMS: atom_id res chain seq x y z
N MET A 1 -21.04 11.73 -20.51
CA MET A 1 -20.83 12.27 -19.17
C MET A 1 -19.40 12.77 -19.08
N THR A 2 -19.16 13.97 -18.60
CA THR A 2 -17.82 14.50 -18.34
C THR A 2 -17.16 13.69 -17.21
N ARG A 3 -15.87 13.33 -17.37
CA ARG A 3 -15.12 12.67 -16.31
C ARG A 3 -14.94 13.63 -15.13
N PRO A 4 -14.95 13.12 -13.88
CA PRO A 4 -14.69 13.95 -12.70
C PRO A 4 -13.26 14.48 -12.72
N ALA A 5 -13.05 15.70 -12.23
CA ALA A 5 -11.73 16.21 -11.93
C ALA A 5 -11.20 15.55 -10.66
N LEU A 6 -9.92 15.19 -10.65
CA LEU A 6 -9.30 14.46 -9.56
C LEU A 6 -8.21 15.29 -8.89
N ALA A 7 -7.97 15.05 -7.60
CA ALA A 7 -6.72 15.45 -6.97
C ALA A 7 -6.02 14.21 -6.43
N TYR A 8 -4.69 14.13 -6.62
CA TYR A 8 -3.86 13.06 -6.07
C TYR A 8 -2.78 13.64 -5.16
N LEU A 9 -2.76 13.18 -3.91
CA LEU A 9 -1.87 13.66 -2.86
C LEU A 9 -0.90 12.55 -2.44
N GLY A 10 0.41 12.82 -2.54
CA GLY A 10 1.44 11.86 -2.20
C GLY A 10 1.92 11.05 -3.40
N LEU A 11 2.84 11.63 -4.18
CA LEU A 11 3.45 11.03 -5.37
C LEU A 11 4.78 10.35 -5.00
N GLY A 12 4.68 9.34 -4.11
CA GLY A 12 5.77 8.42 -3.78
C GLY A 12 5.88 7.27 -4.77
N LEU A 13 6.56 6.18 -4.35
CA LEU A 13 6.78 4.98 -5.18
C LEU A 13 5.48 4.40 -5.73
N MET A 14 4.42 4.38 -4.93
CA MET A 14 3.11 3.87 -5.34
C MET A 14 2.22 4.95 -5.97
N GLY A 15 2.19 6.16 -5.40
CA GLY A 15 1.30 7.22 -5.85
C GLY A 15 1.63 7.75 -7.26
N MET A 16 2.90 7.80 -7.62
CA MET A 16 3.32 8.26 -8.95
C MET A 16 2.76 7.38 -10.07
N PRO A 17 3.01 6.05 -10.12
CA PRO A 17 2.47 5.23 -11.20
C PRO A 17 0.94 5.20 -11.24
N MET A 18 0.24 5.23 -10.09
CA MET A 18 -1.22 5.34 -10.06
C MET A 18 -1.70 6.67 -10.66
N THR A 19 -1.02 7.78 -10.36
CA THR A 19 -1.31 9.11 -10.96
C THR A 19 -1.12 9.09 -12.48
N LEU A 20 -0.02 8.51 -12.97
CA LEU A 20 0.26 8.41 -14.41
C LEU A 20 -0.81 7.57 -15.13
N ARG A 21 -1.32 6.52 -14.50
CA ARG A 21 -2.44 5.73 -15.03
C ARG A 21 -3.73 6.54 -15.14
N LEU A 22 -4.03 7.39 -14.16
CA LEU A 22 -5.19 8.30 -14.22
C LEU A 22 -5.07 9.30 -15.36
N LEU A 23 -3.89 9.91 -15.54
CA LEU A 23 -3.62 10.82 -16.65
C LEU A 23 -3.75 10.11 -17.99
N ALA A 24 -3.16 8.92 -18.15
CA ALA A 24 -3.27 8.10 -19.35
C ALA A 24 -4.72 7.69 -19.64
N ALA A 25 -5.54 7.50 -18.61
CA ALA A 25 -6.97 7.25 -18.75
C ALA A 25 -7.77 8.52 -19.09
N GLY A 26 -7.12 9.68 -19.22
CA GLY A 26 -7.73 10.96 -19.65
C GLY A 26 -8.47 11.70 -18.54
N TYR A 27 -8.14 11.49 -17.28
CA TYR A 27 -8.62 12.32 -16.17
C TYR A 27 -7.82 13.62 -16.08
N ALA A 28 -8.47 14.73 -15.73
CA ALA A 28 -7.81 15.94 -15.27
C ALA A 28 -7.37 15.72 -13.83
N VAL A 29 -6.06 15.82 -13.54
CA VAL A 29 -5.50 15.49 -12.22
C VAL A 29 -4.73 16.67 -11.67
N HIS A 30 -5.17 17.21 -10.52
CA HIS A 30 -4.39 18.10 -9.69
C HIS A 30 -3.50 17.28 -8.76
N VAL A 31 -2.23 17.69 -8.59
CA VAL A 31 -1.28 16.91 -7.80
C VAL A 31 -0.63 17.74 -6.71
N TRP A 32 -0.46 17.12 -5.56
CA TRP A 32 0.31 17.70 -4.46
C TRP A 32 1.24 16.67 -3.85
N ASN A 33 2.43 17.11 -3.49
CA ASN A 33 3.38 16.30 -2.72
C ASN A 33 4.19 17.19 -1.76
N ARG A 34 4.49 16.68 -0.57
CA ARG A 34 5.31 17.39 0.43
C ARG A 34 6.67 17.84 -0.13
N SER A 35 7.25 17.06 -1.04
CA SER A 35 8.47 17.40 -1.77
C SER A 35 8.10 17.78 -3.20
N PRO A 36 8.03 19.07 -3.57
CA PRO A 36 7.52 19.52 -4.89
C PRO A 36 8.35 19.01 -6.07
N ASN A 37 9.64 18.76 -5.89
CA ASN A 37 10.52 18.22 -6.93
C ASN A 37 10.07 16.85 -7.45
N LYS A 38 9.30 16.08 -6.67
CA LYS A 38 8.73 14.79 -7.08
C LYS A 38 7.54 14.92 -8.03
N LEU A 39 7.02 16.13 -8.25
CA LEU A 39 5.86 16.35 -9.14
C LEU A 39 6.22 16.34 -10.62
N ALA A 40 7.49 16.58 -10.96
CA ALA A 40 7.93 16.78 -12.34
C ALA A 40 7.47 15.68 -13.34
N PRO A 41 7.54 14.39 -13.04
CA PRO A 41 7.05 13.35 -13.96
C PRO A 41 5.54 13.44 -14.23
N ALA A 42 4.72 13.71 -13.20
CA ALA A 42 3.28 13.85 -13.38
C ALA A 42 2.92 15.11 -14.19
N ILE A 43 3.60 16.23 -13.93
CA ILE A 43 3.42 17.50 -14.68
C ILE A 43 3.76 17.30 -16.16
N ALA A 44 4.84 16.57 -16.46
CA ALA A 44 5.22 16.26 -17.84
C ALA A 44 4.14 15.45 -18.59
N HIS A 45 3.26 14.76 -17.86
CA HIS A 45 2.12 14.01 -18.41
C HIS A 45 0.79 14.76 -18.29
N GLY A 46 0.81 16.06 -17.98
CA GLY A 46 -0.37 16.92 -18.00
C GLY A 46 -1.07 17.11 -16.63
N ALA A 47 -0.46 16.67 -15.52
CA ALA A 47 -0.97 17.00 -14.20
C ALA A 47 -0.77 18.49 -13.87
N VAL A 48 -1.66 19.06 -13.06
CA VAL A 48 -1.57 20.44 -12.58
C VAL A 48 -1.13 20.43 -11.12
N ALA A 49 0.01 21.06 -10.83
CA ALA A 49 0.50 21.18 -9.47
C ALA A 49 -0.38 22.11 -8.62
N ALA A 50 -0.59 21.74 -7.37
CA ALA A 50 -1.21 22.56 -6.34
C ALA A 50 -0.16 22.89 -5.25
N ALA A 51 -0.26 24.08 -4.66
CA ALA A 51 0.65 24.53 -3.61
C ALA A 51 0.34 23.88 -2.24
N THR A 52 -0.93 23.54 -1.99
CA THR A 52 -1.38 22.94 -0.73
C THR A 52 -2.37 21.79 -0.98
N PRO A 53 -2.57 20.87 0.00
CA PRO A 53 -3.62 19.87 -0.07
C PRO A 53 -5.03 20.51 -0.24
N ALA A 54 -5.30 21.59 0.46
CA ALA A 54 -6.56 22.33 0.37
C ALA A 54 -6.79 22.91 -1.06
N GLU A 55 -5.77 23.45 -1.68
CA GLU A 55 -5.86 23.95 -3.06
C GLU A 55 -6.20 22.82 -4.05
N ALA A 56 -5.51 21.67 -3.91
CA ALA A 56 -5.81 20.49 -4.73
C ALA A 56 -7.25 20.02 -4.53
N ALA A 57 -7.69 19.94 -3.26
CA ALA A 57 -9.05 19.53 -2.90
C ALA A 57 -10.13 20.49 -3.44
N GLY A 58 -9.88 21.80 -3.43
CA GLY A 58 -10.81 22.79 -3.92
C GLY A 58 -11.07 22.73 -5.44
N LYS A 59 -10.22 22.06 -6.20
CA LYS A 59 -10.28 21.96 -7.67
C LYS A 59 -10.80 20.62 -8.19
N ALA A 60 -11.06 19.64 -7.30
CA ALA A 60 -11.40 18.28 -7.66
C ALA A 60 -12.81 17.88 -7.21
N ASP A 61 -13.38 16.88 -7.88
CA ASP A 61 -14.63 16.23 -7.50
C ASP A 61 -14.36 15.02 -6.61
N ILE A 62 -13.23 14.34 -6.80
CA ILE A 62 -12.77 13.17 -6.03
C ILE A 62 -11.30 13.37 -5.65
N LEU A 63 -10.98 13.08 -4.38
CA LEU A 63 -9.63 13.12 -3.87
C LEU A 63 -9.07 11.71 -3.72
N LEU A 64 -7.79 11.54 -4.06
CA LEU A 64 -7.04 10.31 -3.82
C LEU A 64 -5.75 10.65 -3.08
N MET A 65 -5.35 9.82 -2.15
CA MET A 65 -4.04 10.00 -1.49
C MET A 65 -3.34 8.67 -1.27
N CYS A 66 -2.00 8.70 -1.31
CA CYS A 66 -1.15 7.56 -1.01
C CYS A 66 0.03 8.03 -0.16
N LEU A 67 -0.09 7.89 1.14
CA LEU A 67 0.84 8.41 2.13
C LEU A 67 1.46 7.27 2.95
N MET A 68 2.54 7.57 3.67
CA MET A 68 3.38 6.57 4.32
C MET A 68 2.73 5.98 5.58
N ASP A 69 2.09 6.82 6.41
CA ASP A 69 1.60 6.47 7.74
C ASP A 69 0.47 7.39 8.20
N ALA A 70 -0.12 7.09 9.36
CA ALA A 70 -1.21 7.84 9.95
C ALA A 70 -0.86 9.31 10.26
N ARG A 71 0.39 9.60 10.63
CA ARG A 71 0.83 10.99 10.90
C ARG A 71 0.83 11.82 9.62
N ALA A 72 1.29 11.23 8.51
CA ALA A 72 1.27 11.89 7.22
C ALA A 72 -0.18 12.12 6.75
N VAL A 73 -1.07 11.14 6.94
CA VAL A 73 -2.50 11.25 6.64
C VAL A 73 -3.12 12.37 7.49
N GLU A 74 -2.91 12.37 8.79
CA GLU A 74 -3.46 13.39 9.70
C GLU A 74 -2.98 14.80 9.32
N SER A 75 -1.69 14.95 9.03
CA SER A 75 -1.10 16.24 8.62
C SER A 75 -1.69 16.76 7.31
N VAL A 76 -1.87 15.89 6.30
CA VAL A 76 -2.40 16.28 4.99
C VAL A 76 -3.90 16.56 5.05
N VAL A 77 -4.63 15.84 5.86
CA VAL A 77 -6.09 16.00 5.94
C VAL A 77 -6.47 17.12 6.91
N PHE A 78 -5.90 17.14 8.12
CA PHE A 78 -6.35 18.01 9.22
C PHE A 78 -5.34 19.09 9.61
N GLY A 79 -4.12 19.06 9.07
CA GLY A 79 -3.09 20.08 9.35
C GLY A 79 -3.38 21.42 8.68
N PRO A 80 -2.54 22.43 8.94
CA PRO A 80 -2.64 23.74 8.27
C PRO A 80 -2.60 23.62 6.76
N GLY A 81 -3.60 24.18 6.05
CA GLY A 81 -3.75 24.04 4.61
C GLY A 81 -4.18 22.63 4.16
N GLY A 82 -4.71 21.83 5.07
CA GLY A 82 -5.20 20.48 4.82
C GLY A 82 -6.59 20.42 4.21
N ILE A 83 -7.00 19.22 3.83
CA ILE A 83 -8.24 18.92 3.12
C ILE A 83 -9.48 19.32 3.94
N ALA A 84 -9.48 19.06 5.26
CA ALA A 84 -10.63 19.26 6.13
C ALA A 84 -11.12 20.72 6.20
N GLY A 85 -10.21 21.69 6.00
CA GLY A 85 -10.54 23.12 5.95
C GLY A 85 -11.17 23.56 4.62
N THR A 86 -11.29 22.69 3.63
CA THR A 86 -11.75 23.05 2.28
C THR A 86 -13.25 22.86 2.14
N ARG A 87 -13.94 23.90 1.65
CA ARG A 87 -15.33 23.80 1.19
C ARG A 87 -15.33 23.80 -0.34
N GLY A 88 -14.96 22.64 -0.92
CA GLY A 88 -14.89 22.45 -2.37
C GLY A 88 -16.03 21.57 -2.90
N LYS A 89 -15.88 21.12 -4.15
CA LYS A 89 -16.81 20.21 -4.83
C LYS A 89 -16.57 18.74 -4.46
N ALA A 90 -15.41 18.43 -3.89
CA ALA A 90 -15.04 17.05 -3.58
C ALA A 90 -15.99 16.44 -2.53
N THR A 91 -16.54 15.27 -2.86
CA THR A 91 -17.49 14.55 -2.01
C THR A 91 -16.89 13.31 -1.38
N VAL A 92 -15.79 12.78 -1.94
CA VAL A 92 -15.15 11.55 -1.47
C VAL A 92 -13.62 11.70 -1.46
N LEU A 93 -13.01 11.25 -0.36
CA LEU A 93 -11.58 11.03 -0.23
C LEU A 93 -11.30 9.53 -0.25
N VAL A 94 -10.43 9.10 -1.17
CA VAL A 94 -9.90 7.73 -1.25
C VAL A 94 -8.51 7.68 -0.63
N ASP A 95 -8.33 6.85 0.39
CA ASP A 95 -7.07 6.69 1.10
C ASP A 95 -6.41 5.34 0.78
N HIS A 96 -5.27 5.37 0.09
CA HIS A 96 -4.46 4.20 -0.21
C HIS A 96 -3.37 3.93 0.85
N ALA A 97 -3.25 4.74 1.88
CA ALA A 97 -2.31 4.51 2.96
C ALA A 97 -2.64 3.20 3.70
N SER A 98 -1.61 2.51 4.19
CA SER A 98 -1.78 1.35 5.09
C SER A 98 -1.61 1.83 6.53
N ILE A 99 -2.73 2.01 7.23
CA ILE A 99 -2.83 2.51 8.61
C ILE A 99 -3.76 1.64 9.44
N GLY A 100 -3.83 1.86 10.75
CA GLY A 100 -4.75 1.14 11.62
C GLY A 100 -6.23 1.39 11.27
N PRO A 101 -7.08 0.35 11.32
CA PRO A 101 -8.51 0.51 10.99
C PRO A 101 -9.24 1.42 11.97
N ASP A 102 -8.82 1.50 13.23
CA ASP A 102 -9.30 2.44 14.24
C ASP A 102 -9.03 3.90 13.84
N LYS A 103 -7.79 4.18 13.42
CA LYS A 103 -7.40 5.52 12.93
C LYS A 103 -8.16 5.90 11.66
N THR A 104 -8.40 4.94 10.78
CA THR A 104 -9.22 5.16 9.58
C THR A 104 -10.64 5.58 9.96
N ARG A 105 -11.27 4.89 10.91
CA ARG A 105 -12.63 5.25 11.39
C ARG A 105 -12.64 6.63 12.03
N GLU A 106 -11.68 6.91 12.92
CA GLU A 106 -11.53 8.24 13.54
C GLU A 106 -11.41 9.35 12.50
N PHE A 107 -10.53 9.17 11.50
CA PHE A 107 -10.31 10.18 10.47
C PHE A 107 -11.52 10.35 9.55
N ALA A 108 -12.19 9.26 9.20
CA ALA A 108 -13.42 9.31 8.42
C ALA A 108 -14.52 10.13 9.12
N GLU A 109 -14.75 9.90 10.41
CA GLU A 109 -15.72 10.65 11.21
C GLU A 109 -15.34 12.13 11.32
N ARG A 110 -14.08 12.44 11.62
CA ARG A 110 -13.57 13.81 11.72
C ARG A 110 -13.72 14.58 10.40
N LEU A 111 -13.43 13.93 9.27
CA LEU A 111 -13.56 14.57 7.96
C LEU A 111 -15.02 14.82 7.59
N ALA A 112 -15.89 13.86 7.84
CA ALA A 112 -17.34 14.02 7.63
C ALA A 112 -17.92 15.17 8.46
N GLN A 113 -17.50 15.31 9.74
CA GLN A 113 -17.90 16.42 10.61
C GLN A 113 -17.35 17.77 10.14
N ALA A 114 -16.12 17.81 9.61
CA ALA A 114 -15.47 19.05 9.20
C ALA A 114 -16.06 19.63 7.91
N ASN A 115 -16.33 18.81 6.91
CA ASN A 115 -16.75 19.30 5.59
C ASN A 115 -17.76 18.40 4.84
N GLY A 116 -18.25 17.33 5.45
CA GLY A 116 -19.26 16.44 4.86
C GLY A 116 -18.69 15.42 3.85
N MET A 117 -17.37 15.34 3.69
CA MET A 117 -16.74 14.44 2.72
C MET A 117 -16.74 12.99 3.22
N ALA A 118 -17.14 12.05 2.38
CA ALA A 118 -17.03 10.63 2.67
C ALA A 118 -15.58 10.16 2.56
N TRP A 119 -15.24 9.12 3.33
CA TRP A 119 -13.92 8.45 3.29
C TRP A 119 -14.07 7.03 2.77
N VAL A 120 -13.25 6.66 1.80
CA VAL A 120 -13.09 5.28 1.33
C VAL A 120 -11.65 4.87 1.59
N ASP A 121 -11.42 3.98 2.56
CA ASP A 121 -10.12 3.34 2.75
C ASP A 121 -9.92 2.30 1.65
N ALA A 122 -8.83 2.41 0.94
CA ALA A 122 -8.58 1.65 -0.28
C ALA A 122 -7.10 1.21 -0.40
N PRO A 123 -6.53 0.57 0.64
CA PRO A 123 -5.16 0.06 0.56
C PRO A 123 -5.01 -0.94 -0.59
N VAL A 124 -3.78 -1.04 -1.10
CA VAL A 124 -3.48 -1.76 -2.34
C VAL A 124 -2.49 -2.89 -2.14
N SER A 125 -2.54 -3.88 -3.03
CA SER A 125 -1.57 -4.96 -3.14
C SER A 125 -1.21 -5.19 -4.61
N GLY A 126 0.09 -5.47 -4.89
CA GLY A 126 0.63 -5.67 -6.24
C GLY A 126 1.93 -4.89 -6.50
N GLY A 127 2.35 -4.03 -5.55
CA GLY A 127 3.59 -3.27 -5.60
C GLY A 127 3.64 -2.24 -6.74
N VAL A 128 4.82 -1.66 -6.95
CA VAL A 128 5.05 -0.62 -7.96
C VAL A 128 4.72 -1.13 -9.36
N LYS A 129 5.09 -2.38 -9.67
CA LYS A 129 4.78 -2.99 -10.95
C LYS A 129 3.26 -3.10 -11.18
N GLY A 130 2.51 -3.59 -10.18
CA GLY A 130 1.05 -3.66 -10.28
C GLY A 130 0.39 -2.30 -10.47
N ALA A 131 0.93 -1.25 -9.83
CA ALA A 131 0.46 0.12 -10.01
C ALA A 131 0.70 0.64 -11.44
N ALA A 132 1.89 0.40 -11.99
CA ALA A 132 2.27 0.79 -13.35
C ALA A 132 1.46 0.01 -14.42
N ASP A 133 1.26 -1.29 -14.21
CA ASP A 133 0.53 -2.16 -15.15
C ASP A 133 -1.01 -1.99 -15.04
N GLY A 134 -1.52 -1.34 -13.99
CA GLY A 134 -2.95 -1.22 -13.75
C GLY A 134 -3.60 -2.50 -13.21
N THR A 135 -2.83 -3.34 -12.52
CA THR A 135 -3.25 -4.68 -12.06
C THR A 135 -3.34 -4.80 -10.54
N LEU A 136 -3.43 -3.68 -9.82
CA LEU A 136 -3.54 -3.72 -8.36
C LEU A 136 -4.81 -4.43 -7.88
N ALA A 137 -4.67 -5.16 -6.77
CA ALA A 137 -5.80 -5.51 -5.92
C ALA A 137 -6.04 -4.36 -4.94
N ILE A 138 -7.27 -3.84 -4.92
CA ILE A 138 -7.69 -2.71 -4.08
C ILE A 138 -8.78 -3.19 -3.15
N MET A 139 -8.51 -3.13 -1.85
CA MET A 139 -9.41 -3.56 -0.78
C MET A 139 -10.10 -2.33 -0.20
N CYS A 140 -11.37 -2.11 -0.52
CA CYS A 140 -12.07 -0.90 -0.12
C CYS A 140 -12.93 -1.12 1.13
N GLY A 141 -12.96 -0.13 2.00
CA GLY A 141 -13.91 0.00 3.10
C GLY A 141 -14.59 1.38 3.04
N GLY A 142 -15.84 1.46 3.45
CA GLY A 142 -16.58 2.73 3.46
C GLY A 142 -18.05 2.59 3.05
N ASP A 143 -18.68 3.73 2.81
CA ASP A 143 -20.06 3.78 2.33
C ASP A 143 -20.18 3.22 0.90
N ALA A 144 -21.24 2.44 0.64
CA ALA A 144 -21.43 1.77 -0.65
C ALA A 144 -21.66 2.77 -1.81
N ALA A 145 -22.32 3.91 -1.57
CA ALA A 145 -22.55 4.93 -2.58
C ALA A 145 -21.25 5.69 -2.90
N ALA A 146 -20.46 6.01 -1.87
CA ALA A 146 -19.13 6.59 -2.04
C ALA A 146 -18.20 5.63 -2.81
N PHE A 147 -18.19 4.34 -2.47
CA PHE A 147 -17.45 3.33 -3.22
C PHE A 147 -17.89 3.24 -4.68
N ALA A 148 -19.20 3.20 -4.96
CA ALA A 148 -19.73 3.15 -6.32
C ALA A 148 -19.28 4.35 -7.17
N GLN A 149 -19.18 5.55 -6.54
CA GLN A 149 -18.71 6.76 -7.19
C GLN A 149 -17.22 6.67 -7.58
N VAL A 150 -16.36 6.08 -6.72
CA VAL A 150 -14.91 6.06 -6.95
C VAL A 150 -14.43 4.83 -7.71
N LYS A 151 -15.18 3.73 -7.73
CA LYS A 151 -14.80 2.48 -8.40
C LYS A 151 -14.37 2.66 -9.87
N PRO A 152 -15.03 3.47 -10.72
CA PRO A 152 -14.59 3.71 -12.09
C PRO A 152 -13.24 4.41 -12.19
N VAL A 153 -12.90 5.26 -11.21
CA VAL A 153 -11.60 5.95 -11.12
C VAL A 153 -10.52 4.96 -10.73
N LEU A 154 -10.80 4.12 -9.74
CA LEU A 154 -9.87 3.08 -9.26
C LEU A 154 -9.53 2.06 -10.36
N ALA A 155 -10.44 1.79 -11.29
CA ALA A 155 -10.24 0.89 -12.43
C ALA A 155 -9.13 1.35 -13.40
N ALA A 156 -8.65 2.59 -13.31
CA ALA A 156 -7.50 3.05 -14.09
C ALA A 156 -6.19 2.34 -13.70
N TYR A 157 -6.07 1.88 -12.45
CA TYR A 157 -4.84 1.24 -11.93
C TYR A 157 -5.11 -0.04 -11.12
N GLY A 158 -6.37 -0.46 -10.95
CA GLY A 158 -6.76 -1.67 -10.24
C GLY A 158 -7.54 -2.64 -11.11
N ALA A 159 -7.16 -3.91 -11.09
CA ALA A 159 -7.87 -4.98 -11.80
C ALA A 159 -8.87 -5.72 -10.89
N ASN A 160 -8.62 -5.75 -9.58
CA ASN A 160 -9.47 -6.40 -8.59
C ASN A 160 -9.87 -5.38 -7.50
N ILE A 161 -11.10 -4.88 -7.53
CA ILE A 161 -11.56 -3.77 -6.71
C ILE A 161 -12.83 -4.19 -5.98
N ASN A 162 -12.71 -4.41 -4.66
CA ASN A 162 -13.80 -4.94 -3.85
C ASN A 162 -14.11 -4.06 -2.64
N LEU A 163 -15.41 -3.85 -2.38
CA LEU A 163 -15.88 -3.31 -1.12
C LEU A 163 -15.96 -4.45 -0.11
N MET A 164 -15.17 -4.34 0.94
CA MET A 164 -15.03 -5.38 1.98
C MET A 164 -15.97 -5.16 3.18
N GLY A 165 -16.53 -3.97 3.30
CA GLY A 165 -17.43 -3.59 4.40
C GLY A 165 -17.41 -2.08 4.65
N SER A 166 -17.83 -1.69 5.85
CA SER A 166 -17.82 -0.29 6.30
C SER A 166 -16.39 0.25 6.47
N SER A 167 -16.27 1.52 6.86
CA SER A 167 -14.99 2.20 7.08
C SER A 167 -14.03 1.38 7.95
N GLY A 168 -12.79 1.23 7.49
CA GLY A 168 -11.75 0.40 8.10
C GLY A 168 -11.71 -1.05 7.61
N ALA A 169 -12.75 -1.55 6.89
CA ALA A 169 -12.75 -2.94 6.40
C ALA A 169 -11.69 -3.19 5.32
N GLY A 170 -11.38 -2.20 4.51
CA GLY A 170 -10.27 -2.25 3.56
C GLY A 170 -8.92 -2.42 4.28
N GLN A 171 -8.70 -1.64 5.36
CA GLN A 171 -7.48 -1.75 6.17
C GLN A 171 -7.37 -3.12 6.85
N VAL A 172 -8.46 -3.63 7.47
CA VAL A 172 -8.47 -4.99 8.05
C VAL A 172 -8.09 -6.03 6.98
N THR A 173 -8.67 -5.93 5.78
CA THR A 173 -8.35 -6.84 4.68
C THR A 173 -6.89 -6.71 4.25
N LYS A 174 -6.35 -5.48 4.22
CA LYS A 174 -4.92 -5.26 3.96
C LYS A 174 -4.05 -5.90 5.03
N LEU A 175 -4.40 -5.81 6.31
CA LEU A 175 -3.66 -6.48 7.38
C LEU A 175 -3.70 -8.01 7.22
N CYS A 176 -4.83 -8.60 6.85
CA CYS A 176 -4.90 -10.03 6.51
C CYS A 176 -3.96 -10.37 5.33
N ASN A 177 -3.93 -9.54 4.29
CA ASN A 177 -2.98 -9.71 3.19
C ASN A 177 -1.53 -9.67 3.70
N GLN A 178 -1.17 -8.73 4.59
CA GLN A 178 0.20 -8.60 5.10
C GLN A 178 0.59 -9.76 6.03
N VAL A 179 -0.34 -10.27 6.84
CA VAL A 179 -0.17 -11.50 7.63
C VAL A 179 0.21 -12.67 6.71
N ILE A 180 -0.52 -12.86 5.60
CA ILE A 180 -0.26 -13.95 4.65
C ILE A 180 1.09 -13.73 3.94
N VAL A 181 1.32 -12.54 3.39
CA VAL A 181 2.52 -12.24 2.60
C VAL A 181 3.77 -12.24 3.46
N GLY A 182 3.75 -11.57 4.63
CA GLY A 182 4.91 -11.47 5.52
C GLY A 182 5.33 -12.82 6.08
N SER A 183 4.36 -13.65 6.52
CA SER A 183 4.63 -15.01 6.99
C SER A 183 5.15 -15.91 5.87
N ASN A 184 4.59 -15.79 4.66
CA ASN A 184 5.06 -16.55 3.49
C ASN A 184 6.52 -16.21 3.16
N ILE A 185 6.90 -14.92 3.12
CA ILE A 185 8.27 -14.49 2.83
C ILE A 185 9.24 -15.02 3.90
N ALA A 186 8.86 -15.03 5.18
CA ALA A 186 9.68 -15.59 6.24
C ALA A 186 9.96 -17.10 6.03
N VAL A 187 8.91 -17.87 5.73
CA VAL A 187 9.02 -19.32 5.46
C VAL A 187 9.84 -19.61 4.19
N LEU A 188 9.74 -18.75 3.15
CA LEU A 188 10.54 -18.90 1.94
C LEU A 188 12.04 -18.78 2.21
N ALA A 189 12.46 -17.89 3.12
CA ALA A 189 13.86 -17.78 3.51
C ALA A 189 14.39 -19.09 4.15
N GLU A 190 13.58 -19.74 5.00
CA GLU A 190 13.90 -21.06 5.58
C GLU A 190 14.00 -22.13 4.48
N ALA A 191 12.99 -22.22 3.62
CA ALA A 191 12.95 -23.23 2.55
C ALA A 191 14.14 -23.12 1.58
N ILE A 192 14.51 -21.89 1.21
CA ILE A 192 15.68 -21.64 0.35
C ILE A 192 16.95 -22.14 1.04
N ARG A 193 17.16 -21.78 2.31
CA ARG A 193 18.36 -22.17 3.03
C ARG A 193 18.41 -23.69 3.25
N LEU A 194 17.27 -24.30 3.56
CA LEU A 194 17.16 -25.76 3.67
C LEU A 194 17.57 -26.44 2.35
N ALA A 195 17.04 -25.99 1.21
CA ALA A 195 17.37 -26.55 -0.10
C ALA A 195 18.86 -26.43 -0.39
N GLN A 196 19.43 -25.24 -0.19
CA GLN A 196 20.87 -24.99 -0.42
C GLN A 196 21.77 -25.87 0.44
N ASN A 197 21.48 -25.98 1.74
CA ASN A 197 22.27 -26.82 2.66
C ASN A 197 22.11 -28.33 2.38
N ALA A 198 20.99 -28.72 1.76
CA ALA A 198 20.74 -30.10 1.33
C ALA A 198 21.29 -30.40 -0.08
N GLY A 199 22.04 -29.45 -0.72
CA GLY A 199 22.63 -29.63 -2.03
C GLY A 199 21.65 -29.49 -3.21
N VAL A 200 20.47 -28.90 -2.98
CA VAL A 200 19.48 -28.62 -4.05
C VAL A 200 19.65 -27.19 -4.54
N ASP A 201 19.64 -26.99 -5.86
CA ASP A 201 19.62 -25.64 -6.43
C ASP A 201 18.27 -24.97 -6.12
N ALA A 202 18.26 -24.06 -5.15
CA ALA A 202 17.07 -23.35 -4.72
C ALA A 202 16.45 -22.46 -5.83
N ARG A 203 17.19 -22.13 -6.91
CA ARG A 203 16.64 -21.42 -8.08
C ARG A 203 15.56 -22.20 -8.81
N LEU A 204 15.56 -23.51 -8.67
CA LEU A 204 14.57 -24.39 -9.29
C LEU A 204 13.25 -24.45 -8.51
N LEU A 205 13.21 -24.03 -7.24
CA LEU A 205 12.01 -24.11 -6.41
C LEU A 205 10.78 -23.44 -7.04
N PRO A 206 10.84 -22.21 -7.61
CA PRO A 206 9.67 -21.59 -8.22
C PRO A 206 9.09 -22.42 -9.37
N GLN A 207 9.95 -22.99 -10.23
CA GLN A 207 9.51 -23.83 -11.33
C GLN A 207 8.98 -25.19 -10.83
N ALA A 208 9.67 -25.81 -9.90
CA ALA A 208 9.33 -27.16 -9.42
C ALA A 208 8.01 -27.18 -8.62
N LEU A 209 7.67 -26.07 -7.95
CA LEU A 209 6.48 -25.97 -7.11
C LEU A 209 5.31 -25.27 -7.83
N ALA A 210 5.51 -24.79 -9.07
CA ALA A 210 4.50 -24.06 -9.81
C ALA A 210 3.21 -24.89 -9.97
N GLY A 211 2.06 -24.27 -9.67
CA GLY A 211 0.75 -24.91 -9.71
C GLY A 211 0.46 -25.89 -8.58
N GLY A 212 1.42 -26.18 -7.69
CA GLY A 212 1.21 -26.98 -6.49
C GLY A 212 0.71 -26.15 -5.30
N PHE A 213 0.40 -26.80 -4.18
CA PHE A 213 -0.11 -26.12 -2.97
C PHE A 213 0.87 -25.09 -2.38
N ALA A 214 2.17 -25.27 -2.60
CA ALA A 214 3.20 -24.35 -2.12
C ALA A 214 3.42 -23.15 -3.06
N ASP A 215 2.83 -23.17 -4.28
CA ASP A 215 2.96 -22.06 -5.22
C ASP A 215 2.26 -20.82 -4.67
N SER A 216 2.93 -19.68 -4.84
CA SER A 216 2.39 -18.39 -4.44
C SER A 216 3.10 -17.25 -5.17
N LYS A 217 2.43 -16.09 -5.27
CA LYS A 217 3.09 -14.89 -5.81
C LYS A 217 4.39 -14.55 -5.05
N PRO A 218 4.43 -14.58 -3.70
CA PRO A 218 5.68 -14.43 -2.96
C PRO A 218 6.76 -15.44 -3.36
N LEU A 219 6.44 -16.73 -3.53
CA LEU A 219 7.40 -17.74 -3.97
C LEU A 219 8.05 -17.34 -5.31
N GLN A 220 7.23 -17.00 -6.31
CA GLN A 220 7.71 -16.66 -7.64
C GLN A 220 8.54 -15.38 -7.68
N VAL A 221 8.24 -14.41 -6.79
CA VAL A 221 8.91 -13.11 -6.76
C VAL A 221 10.14 -13.13 -5.83
N PHE A 222 10.03 -13.67 -4.62
CA PHE A 222 11.06 -13.50 -3.59
C PHE A 222 12.14 -14.58 -3.63
N VAL A 223 11.87 -15.80 -4.12
CA VAL A 223 12.92 -16.82 -4.21
C VAL A 223 14.09 -16.37 -5.10
N PRO A 224 13.88 -15.90 -6.35
CA PRO A 224 14.96 -15.34 -7.14
C PRO A 224 15.65 -14.15 -6.46
N ARG A 225 14.89 -13.25 -5.85
CA ARG A 225 15.44 -12.05 -5.21
C ARG A 225 16.27 -12.35 -3.97
N MET A 226 15.91 -13.36 -3.20
CA MET A 226 16.70 -13.83 -2.04
C MET A 226 18.02 -14.46 -2.46
N ILE A 227 18.10 -15.02 -3.67
CA ILE A 227 19.31 -15.66 -4.21
C ILE A 227 20.18 -14.64 -4.95
N ASP A 228 19.59 -13.87 -5.86
CA ASP A 228 20.33 -13.01 -6.81
C ASP A 228 20.58 -11.59 -6.31
N ARG A 229 19.87 -11.15 -5.25
CA ARG A 229 20.07 -9.84 -4.58
C ARG A 229 20.06 -8.65 -5.53
N PRO A 230 18.98 -8.41 -6.28
CA PRO A 230 18.90 -7.29 -7.20
C PRO A 230 18.99 -5.94 -6.46
N VAL A 231 19.54 -4.94 -7.12
CA VAL A 231 19.69 -3.58 -6.56
C VAL A 231 18.35 -2.87 -6.38
N GLU A 232 17.39 -3.12 -7.28
CA GLU A 232 16.07 -2.50 -7.19
C GLU A 232 15.22 -3.14 -6.10
N SER A 233 14.84 -2.34 -5.10
CA SER A 233 13.95 -2.77 -4.01
C SER A 233 12.49 -2.68 -4.43
N ILE A 234 11.70 -3.71 -4.07
CA ILE A 234 10.24 -3.73 -4.23
C ILE A 234 9.48 -3.49 -2.91
N GLY A 235 10.20 -3.35 -1.80
CA GLY A 235 9.63 -3.03 -0.50
C GLY A 235 10.61 -3.22 0.64
N ALA A 236 10.71 -2.23 1.51
CA ALA A 236 11.60 -2.25 2.67
C ALA A 236 11.07 -3.17 3.77
N ALA A 237 11.98 -3.81 4.52
CA ALA A 237 11.65 -4.66 5.66
C ALA A 237 10.89 -3.89 6.76
N ASN A 238 11.27 -2.66 7.04
CA ASN A 238 10.58 -1.79 8.00
C ASN A 238 9.12 -1.53 7.63
N THR A 239 8.78 -1.48 6.33
CA THR A 239 7.39 -1.29 5.90
C THR A 239 6.55 -2.52 6.22
N MET A 240 7.06 -3.73 5.97
CA MET A 240 6.36 -4.97 6.33
C MET A 240 6.28 -5.14 7.85
N LEU A 241 7.35 -4.80 8.58
CA LEU A 241 7.35 -4.85 10.04
C LEU A 241 6.25 -3.95 10.62
N LYS A 242 6.15 -2.71 10.15
CA LYS A 242 5.06 -1.79 10.55
C LYS A 242 3.68 -2.41 10.33
N ASP A 243 3.46 -3.01 9.17
CA ASP A 243 2.17 -3.60 8.83
C ASP A 243 1.86 -4.84 9.70
N LEU A 244 2.87 -5.69 9.98
CA LEU A 244 2.70 -6.83 10.88
C LEU A 244 2.46 -6.39 12.33
N ASP A 245 3.16 -5.36 12.81
CA ASP A 245 2.93 -4.80 14.14
C ASP A 245 1.49 -4.27 14.25
N THR A 246 0.99 -3.56 13.24
CA THR A 246 -0.41 -3.10 13.20
C THR A 246 -1.38 -4.29 13.20
N ALA A 247 -1.07 -5.39 12.49
CA ALA A 247 -1.90 -6.60 12.51
C ALA A 247 -1.89 -7.29 13.89
N LEU A 248 -0.74 -7.32 14.56
CA LEU A 248 -0.61 -7.86 15.92
C LEU A 248 -1.36 -7.03 16.95
N ASP A 249 -1.38 -5.69 16.79
CA ASP A 249 -2.17 -4.79 17.63
C ASP A 249 -3.66 -5.10 17.45
N LEU A 250 -4.14 -5.15 16.21
CA LEU A 250 -5.52 -5.54 15.92
C LEU A 250 -5.85 -6.95 16.47
N GLY A 251 -4.91 -7.89 16.36
CA GLY A 251 -5.06 -9.23 16.95
C GLY A 251 -5.27 -9.19 18.47
N ARG A 252 -4.53 -8.33 19.20
CA ARG A 252 -4.71 -8.12 20.64
C ARG A 252 -6.09 -7.51 20.96
N GLU A 253 -6.51 -6.52 20.20
CA GLU A 253 -7.81 -5.86 20.40
C GLU A 253 -9.00 -6.81 20.16
N THR A 254 -8.89 -7.69 19.16
CA THR A 254 -9.95 -8.63 18.77
C THR A 254 -9.86 -9.97 19.47
N GLY A 255 -8.83 -10.21 20.29
CA GLY A 255 -8.59 -11.52 20.92
C GLY A 255 -8.15 -12.60 19.92
N THR A 256 -7.62 -12.23 18.75
CA THR A 256 -7.17 -13.16 17.69
C THR A 256 -5.69 -13.49 17.87
N PRO A 257 -5.31 -14.75 18.18
CA PRO A 257 -3.90 -15.13 18.26
C PRO A 257 -3.24 -15.12 16.87
N LEU A 258 -2.07 -14.49 16.75
CA LEU A 258 -1.29 -14.43 15.52
C LEU A 258 0.17 -14.91 15.74
N PRO A 259 0.39 -16.18 16.16
CA PRO A 259 1.72 -16.65 16.56
C PRO A 259 2.72 -16.66 15.38
N VAL A 260 2.31 -17.09 14.20
CA VAL A 260 3.18 -17.14 13.00
C VAL A 260 3.60 -15.73 12.57
N SER A 261 2.64 -14.79 12.52
CA SER A 261 2.93 -13.39 12.17
C SER A 261 3.78 -12.71 13.25
N GLY A 262 3.58 -13.08 14.53
CA GLY A 262 4.42 -12.60 15.63
C GLY A 262 5.88 -13.01 15.43
N LEU A 263 6.13 -14.27 15.05
CA LEU A 263 7.47 -14.76 14.75
C LEU A 263 8.05 -14.04 13.52
N ALA A 264 7.30 -13.90 12.44
CA ALA A 264 7.73 -13.17 11.24
C ALA A 264 8.09 -11.71 11.57
N ALA A 265 7.30 -11.02 12.41
CA ALA A 265 7.61 -9.67 12.87
C ALA A 265 8.91 -9.63 13.69
N GLN A 266 9.20 -10.64 14.52
CA GLN A 266 10.47 -10.71 15.26
C GLN A 266 11.68 -10.93 14.34
N LEU A 267 11.56 -11.74 13.30
CA LEU A 267 12.61 -11.91 12.30
C LEU A 267 12.93 -10.59 11.59
N LEU A 268 11.90 -9.84 11.17
CA LEU A 268 12.07 -8.52 10.57
C LEU A 268 12.68 -7.51 11.55
N ARG A 269 12.31 -7.56 12.83
CA ARG A 269 12.88 -6.71 13.89
C ARG A 269 14.36 -7.04 14.13
N THR A 270 14.72 -8.32 14.06
CA THR A 270 16.12 -8.76 14.13
C THR A 270 16.92 -8.20 12.96
N LEU A 271 16.36 -8.25 11.74
CA LEU A 271 16.98 -7.68 10.55
C LEU A 271 17.17 -6.16 10.70
N ALA A 272 16.15 -5.45 11.18
CA ALA A 272 16.21 -4.01 11.44
C ALA A 272 17.26 -3.65 12.50
N ALA A 273 17.39 -4.45 13.58
CA ALA A 273 18.41 -4.27 14.61
C ALA A 273 19.85 -4.46 14.08
N GLN A 274 20.02 -5.17 12.98
CA GLN A 274 21.29 -5.31 12.25
C GLN A 274 21.57 -4.13 11.28
N GLY A 275 20.76 -3.08 11.31
CA GLY A 275 20.87 -1.91 10.41
C GLY A 275 20.29 -2.14 9.01
N LYS A 276 19.58 -3.23 8.78
CA LYS A 276 19.02 -3.64 7.46
C LYS A 276 17.50 -3.40 7.34
N GLY A 277 16.93 -2.56 8.19
CA GLY A 277 15.48 -2.29 8.16
C GLY A 277 14.99 -1.61 6.87
N ASP A 278 15.84 -0.83 6.23
CA ASP A 278 15.55 -0.16 4.96
C ASP A 278 15.93 -1.01 3.74
N ASP A 279 16.60 -2.15 3.96
CA ASP A 279 16.85 -3.12 2.91
C ASP A 279 15.55 -3.78 2.46
N GLU A 280 15.60 -4.39 1.28
CA GLU A 280 14.47 -5.15 0.76
C GLU A 280 14.15 -6.37 1.63
N LEU A 281 12.89 -6.78 1.65
CA LEU A 281 12.39 -7.97 2.36
C LEU A 281 13.17 -9.25 2.04
N SER A 282 13.77 -9.37 0.85
CA SER A 282 14.64 -10.50 0.49
C SER A 282 15.87 -10.63 1.40
N ALA A 283 16.25 -9.56 2.13
CA ALA A 283 17.32 -9.59 3.10
C ALA A 283 17.06 -10.53 4.31
N LEU A 284 15.81 -11.00 4.51
CA LEU A 284 15.49 -11.99 5.54
C LEU A 284 16.33 -13.27 5.43
N ILE A 285 16.75 -13.67 4.24
CA ILE A 285 17.61 -14.84 4.03
C ILE A 285 18.97 -14.72 4.75
N ASP A 286 19.44 -13.49 5.04
CA ASP A 286 20.72 -13.25 5.71
C ASP A 286 20.72 -13.72 7.16
N LEU A 287 19.54 -13.79 7.80
CA LEU A 287 19.39 -14.28 9.16
C LEU A 287 19.77 -15.76 9.30
N TYR A 288 19.76 -16.51 8.20
CA TYR A 288 20.06 -17.95 8.17
C TYR A 288 21.51 -18.26 7.75
N GLY A 289 22.39 -17.27 7.77
CA GLY A 289 23.79 -17.41 7.41
C GLY A 289 24.03 -17.62 5.91
N LYS A 290 25.25 -18.03 5.55
CA LYS A 290 25.59 -18.44 4.16
C LYS A 290 25.26 -19.92 3.96
N PRO A 291 25.01 -20.37 2.71
CA PRO A 291 24.94 -21.81 2.41
C PRO A 291 26.21 -22.52 2.89
N ALA A 292 26.08 -23.76 3.35
CA ALA A 292 27.21 -24.61 3.76
C ALA A 292 28.11 -24.97 2.57
#